data_440b2daf5a1918170f755f55b3b75a45
#
_entry.id   440b2daf5a1918170f755f55b3b75a45
#
_cell.length_a   1.000
_cell.length_b   1.000
_cell.length_c   1.000
_cell.angle_alpha   90.00
_cell.angle_beta   90.00
_cell.angle_gamma   90.00
#
_symmetry.space_group_name_H-M   'P 1'
#
loop_
_entity.id
_entity.type
_entity.pdbx_description
1 polymer ?
#
loop_
_entity_poly.entity_id
_entity_poly.type
_entity_poly.pdbx_seq_one_letter_code
_entity_poly.pdbx_strand_id
1 'polypeptide(L)'
;MELRHLQMLLAATGDYAGGIDGIYGPKTEAAIMAVEARHLGEYTFDPTTTTTARRHTACAQACLNQLGHDAGLVDGWNGVFTTEALNAFLFETTNGQSEVVTRHPVANPTAGNGDIPHQNDVSTYYGNPGDDIKSQLVTIEVPFDLRIDWNLRQKTRKITVHRKASEQLLAALTAVEAHYGSDAMRELGIDRYAGAYNHRKMRGGSKWSMHAYGCAIDFYAEPNGLRTRCPQALFCGTDYKDFLDIMEAHEWLPAIRLWGADAMHFQRARI
;
A
#
# COMPACT_ATOMS: atom_id res chain seq x y z
N MET A 1 -6.73 8.05 -11.86
CA MET A 1 -8.02 8.73 -12.20
C MET A 1 -7.89 9.39 -13.56
N GLU A 2 -8.74 9.06 -14.53
CA GLU A 2 -8.78 9.76 -15.80
C GLU A 2 -9.44 11.14 -15.65
N LEU A 3 -8.89 12.16 -16.28
CA LEU A 3 -9.38 13.53 -16.14
C LEU A 3 -10.84 13.69 -16.64
N ARG A 4 -11.22 12.91 -17.65
CA ARG A 4 -12.59 12.90 -18.14
C ARG A 4 -13.60 12.41 -17.09
N HIS A 5 -13.24 11.37 -16.36
CA HIS A 5 -14.05 10.85 -15.24
C HIS A 5 -14.14 11.88 -14.10
N LEU A 6 -13.04 12.55 -13.78
CA LEU A 6 -13.05 13.63 -12.78
C LEU A 6 -13.99 14.77 -13.21
N GLN A 7 -13.95 15.22 -14.49
CA GLN A 7 -14.87 16.25 -15.01
C GLN A 7 -16.34 15.80 -14.92
N MET A 8 -16.63 14.51 -15.19
CA MET A 8 -17.98 13.95 -15.02
C MET A 8 -18.46 14.02 -13.57
N LEU A 9 -17.63 13.66 -12.63
CA LEU A 9 -17.93 13.74 -11.19
C LEU A 9 -18.15 15.17 -10.74
N LEU A 10 -17.27 16.09 -11.11
CA LEU A 10 -17.40 17.53 -10.82
C LEU A 10 -18.68 18.14 -11.42
N ALA A 11 -19.09 17.67 -12.60
CA ALA A 11 -20.35 18.10 -13.20
C ALA A 11 -21.57 17.53 -12.46
N ALA A 12 -21.49 16.26 -12.03
CA ALA A 12 -22.55 15.60 -11.27
C ALA A 12 -22.75 16.23 -9.88
N THR A 13 -21.69 16.73 -9.23
CA THR A 13 -21.77 17.47 -7.97
C THR A 13 -22.19 18.93 -8.15
N GLY A 14 -22.31 19.42 -9.41
CA GLY A 14 -22.70 20.80 -9.72
C GLY A 14 -21.54 21.80 -9.70
N ASP A 15 -20.31 21.35 -9.51
CA ASP A 15 -19.13 22.23 -9.40
C ASP A 15 -18.52 22.60 -10.77
N TYR A 16 -18.86 21.85 -11.83
CA TYR A 16 -18.27 22.03 -13.15
C TYR A 16 -19.33 22.22 -14.24
N ALA A 17 -19.29 23.36 -14.91
CA ALA A 17 -20.18 23.71 -16.04
C ALA A 17 -19.42 23.75 -17.39
N GLY A 18 -18.25 23.14 -17.48
CA GLY A 18 -17.46 23.03 -18.72
C GLY A 18 -17.81 21.81 -19.55
N GLY A 19 -17.14 21.66 -20.70
CA GLY A 19 -17.23 20.44 -21.50
C GLY A 19 -16.44 19.29 -20.86
N ILE A 20 -16.98 18.07 -20.97
CA ILE A 20 -16.28 16.86 -20.49
C ILE A 20 -15.35 16.39 -21.60
N ASP A 21 -14.22 17.03 -21.75
CA ASP A 21 -13.27 16.88 -22.85
C ASP A 21 -11.98 16.14 -22.48
N GLY A 22 -11.74 15.95 -21.18
CA GLY A 22 -10.50 15.36 -20.66
C GLY A 22 -9.32 16.32 -20.71
N ILE A 23 -9.54 17.62 -20.90
CA ILE A 23 -8.50 18.65 -20.95
C ILE A 23 -8.50 19.43 -19.62
N TYR A 24 -7.34 19.48 -18.95
CA TYR A 24 -7.17 20.28 -17.75
C TYR A 24 -7.05 21.76 -18.09
N GLY A 25 -7.91 22.57 -17.47
CA GLY A 25 -7.91 24.00 -17.68
C GLY A 25 -8.45 24.78 -16.47
N PRO A 26 -8.51 26.12 -16.55
CA PRO A 26 -8.90 26.96 -15.42
C PRO A 26 -10.28 26.63 -14.83
N LYS A 27 -11.23 26.17 -15.66
CA LYS A 27 -12.55 25.75 -15.17
C LYS A 27 -12.49 24.47 -14.36
N THR A 28 -11.66 23.51 -14.79
CA THR A 28 -11.46 22.25 -14.05
C THR A 28 -10.76 22.53 -12.73
N GLU A 29 -9.72 23.38 -12.75
CA GLU A 29 -9.02 23.78 -11.52
C GLU A 29 -9.96 24.47 -10.53
N ALA A 30 -10.76 25.43 -10.98
CA ALA A 30 -11.71 26.14 -10.12
C ALA A 30 -12.73 25.18 -9.47
N ALA A 31 -13.20 24.17 -10.23
CA ALA A 31 -14.12 23.16 -9.73
C ALA A 31 -13.44 22.25 -8.67
N ILE A 32 -12.20 21.82 -8.92
CA ILE A 32 -11.41 21.06 -7.94
C ILE A 32 -11.23 21.84 -6.64
N MET A 33 -10.83 23.12 -6.73
CA MET A 33 -10.67 24.00 -5.56
C MET A 33 -11.98 24.18 -4.78
N ALA A 34 -13.13 24.22 -5.45
CA ALA A 34 -14.44 24.35 -4.80
C ALA A 34 -14.78 23.07 -4.00
N VAL A 35 -14.53 21.90 -4.57
CA VAL A 35 -14.69 20.59 -3.88
C VAL A 35 -13.73 20.49 -2.70
N GLU A 36 -12.45 20.81 -2.88
CA GLU A 36 -11.44 20.80 -1.81
C GLU A 36 -11.85 21.72 -0.64
N ALA A 37 -12.28 22.94 -0.93
CA ALA A 37 -12.71 23.88 0.11
C ALA A 37 -13.92 23.36 0.92
N ARG A 38 -14.85 22.64 0.28
CA ARG A 38 -16.04 22.06 0.90
C ARG A 38 -15.72 20.83 1.75
N HIS A 39 -14.81 19.99 1.29
CA HIS A 39 -14.50 18.67 1.87
C HIS A 39 -13.13 18.61 2.56
N LEU A 40 -12.48 19.76 2.84
CA LEU A 40 -11.10 19.79 3.38
C LEU A 40 -10.93 18.95 4.65
N GLY A 41 -11.98 18.89 5.50
CA GLY A 41 -11.96 18.07 6.73
C GLY A 41 -12.01 16.55 6.52
N GLU A 42 -12.29 16.08 5.30
CA GLU A 42 -12.38 14.68 4.94
C GLU A 42 -11.05 14.16 4.35
N TYR A 43 -10.16 15.06 3.88
CA TYR A 43 -8.87 14.70 3.32
C TYR A 43 -7.93 14.20 4.40
N THR A 44 -7.29 13.06 4.17
CA THR A 44 -6.30 12.48 5.10
C THR A 44 -4.92 13.12 4.98
N PHE A 45 -4.75 14.06 4.06
CA PHE A 45 -3.50 14.78 3.77
C PHE A 45 -3.78 16.21 3.29
N ASP A 46 -2.74 17.05 3.20
CA ASP A 46 -2.85 18.41 2.65
C ASP A 46 -2.79 18.35 1.11
N PRO A 47 -3.90 18.67 0.40
CA PRO A 47 -3.95 18.60 -1.05
C PRO A 47 -3.01 19.60 -1.74
N THR A 48 -2.55 20.64 -1.04
CA THR A 48 -1.63 21.65 -1.61
C THR A 48 -0.18 21.18 -1.68
N THR A 49 0.18 20.13 -0.96
CA THR A 49 1.55 19.61 -0.83
C THR A 49 1.78 18.28 -1.54
N THR A 50 0.79 17.78 -2.28
CA THR A 50 0.83 16.47 -2.92
C THR A 50 0.98 16.55 -4.45
N THR A 51 1.12 15.38 -5.10
CA THR A 51 1.15 15.30 -6.56
C THR A 51 -0.22 15.64 -7.16
N THR A 52 -0.24 16.18 -8.38
CA THR A 52 -1.48 16.45 -9.12
C THR A 52 -2.36 15.21 -9.27
N ALA A 53 -1.76 14.05 -9.53
CA ALA A 53 -2.48 12.78 -9.68
C ALA A 53 -3.20 12.39 -8.39
N ARG A 54 -2.53 12.48 -7.24
CA ARG A 54 -3.12 12.19 -5.93
C ARG A 54 -4.23 13.17 -5.57
N ARG A 55 -3.99 14.46 -5.83
CA ARG A 55 -4.98 15.53 -5.61
C ARG A 55 -6.25 15.28 -6.42
N HIS A 56 -6.13 14.92 -7.71
CA HIS A 56 -7.26 14.61 -8.58
C HIS A 56 -8.03 13.38 -8.11
N THR A 57 -7.34 12.35 -7.65
CA THR A 57 -7.99 11.14 -7.12
C THR A 57 -8.76 11.45 -5.83
N ALA A 58 -8.19 12.22 -4.91
CA ALA A 58 -8.88 12.62 -3.68
C ALA A 58 -10.12 13.49 -3.97
N CYS A 59 -10.02 14.42 -4.91
CA CYS A 59 -11.18 15.20 -5.35
C CYS A 59 -12.29 14.28 -5.91
N ALA A 60 -11.92 13.27 -6.70
CA ALA A 60 -12.87 12.28 -7.20
C ALA A 60 -13.50 11.44 -6.09
N GLN A 61 -12.72 11.02 -5.07
CA GLN A 61 -13.24 10.30 -3.89
C GLN A 61 -14.26 11.15 -3.13
N ALA A 62 -13.96 12.44 -2.90
CA ALA A 62 -14.89 13.36 -2.26
C ALA A 62 -16.19 13.51 -3.05
N CYS A 63 -16.11 13.68 -4.38
CA CYS A 63 -17.27 13.73 -5.25
C CYS A 63 -18.09 12.44 -5.21
N LEU A 64 -17.45 11.27 -5.29
CA LEU A 64 -18.11 9.96 -5.25
C LEU A 64 -18.84 9.78 -3.92
N ASN A 65 -18.21 10.07 -2.80
CA ASN A 65 -18.81 9.98 -1.47
C ASN A 65 -20.01 10.93 -1.35
N GLN A 66 -19.91 12.16 -1.85
CA GLN A 66 -21.02 13.14 -1.90
C GLN A 66 -22.20 12.62 -2.73
N LEU A 67 -21.94 11.89 -3.82
CA LEU A 67 -22.96 11.32 -4.71
C LEU A 67 -23.55 9.99 -4.18
N GLY A 68 -23.09 9.51 -3.03
CA GLY A 68 -23.56 8.25 -2.40
C GLY A 68 -22.84 7.00 -2.87
N HIS A 69 -21.77 7.16 -3.68
CA HIS A 69 -20.87 6.06 -4.07
C HIS A 69 -19.69 6.05 -3.10
N ASP A 70 -19.72 5.14 -2.11
CA ASP A 70 -18.69 5.08 -1.08
C ASP A 70 -17.31 4.71 -1.67
N ALA A 71 -16.45 5.71 -1.91
CA ALA A 71 -15.08 5.54 -2.38
C ALA A 71 -14.07 5.28 -1.26
N GLY A 72 -14.53 5.18 -0.01
CA GLY A 72 -13.68 5.05 1.17
C GLY A 72 -13.14 6.39 1.67
N LEU A 73 -11.93 6.38 2.23
CA LEU A 73 -11.24 7.59 2.70
C LEU A 73 -10.89 8.51 1.53
N VAL A 74 -10.88 9.81 1.78
CA VAL A 74 -10.38 10.81 0.81
C VAL A 74 -8.86 10.92 0.97
N ASP A 75 -8.17 9.87 0.53
CA ASP A 75 -6.72 9.67 0.69
C ASP A 75 -5.92 9.87 -0.61
N GLY A 76 -6.63 9.98 -1.74
CA GLY A 76 -6.05 10.18 -3.05
C GLY A 76 -5.43 8.93 -3.68
N TRP A 77 -5.64 7.74 -3.10
CA TRP A 77 -5.21 6.47 -3.68
C TRP A 77 -6.34 5.82 -4.48
N ASN A 78 -6.00 5.32 -5.67
CA ASN A 78 -6.98 4.67 -6.55
C ASN A 78 -7.08 3.17 -6.24
N GLY A 79 -7.40 2.85 -5.00
CA GLY A 79 -7.58 1.49 -4.52
C GLY A 79 -8.88 0.84 -5.00
N VAL A 80 -9.20 -0.33 -4.44
CA VAL A 80 -10.39 -1.12 -4.81
C VAL A 80 -11.66 -0.32 -4.60
N PHE A 81 -11.83 0.33 -3.45
CA PHE A 81 -13.05 1.09 -3.12
C PHE A 81 -13.29 2.24 -4.09
N THR A 82 -12.25 3.02 -4.39
CA THR A 82 -12.33 4.12 -5.37
C THR A 82 -12.69 3.62 -6.75
N THR A 83 -12.10 2.49 -7.17
CA THR A 83 -12.36 1.88 -8.49
C THR A 83 -13.80 1.36 -8.59
N GLU A 84 -14.29 0.66 -7.58
CA GLU A 84 -15.67 0.14 -7.52
C GLU A 84 -16.69 1.27 -7.49
N ALA A 85 -16.48 2.32 -6.67
CA ALA A 85 -17.34 3.47 -6.60
C ALA A 85 -17.42 4.23 -7.94
N LEU A 86 -16.27 4.41 -8.61
CA LEU A 86 -16.23 5.02 -9.94
C LEU A 86 -17.00 4.19 -10.97
N ASN A 87 -16.80 2.89 -10.99
CA ASN A 87 -17.51 1.99 -11.92
C ASN A 87 -19.02 2.03 -11.69
N ALA A 88 -19.48 2.03 -10.43
CA ALA A 88 -20.89 2.15 -10.09
C ALA A 88 -21.48 3.50 -10.57
N PHE A 89 -20.79 4.61 -10.35
CA PHE A 89 -21.18 5.93 -10.87
C PHE A 89 -21.27 5.95 -12.40
N LEU A 90 -20.27 5.41 -13.10
CA LEU A 90 -20.25 5.36 -14.56
C LEU A 90 -21.38 4.48 -15.11
N PHE A 91 -21.64 3.34 -14.46
CA PHE A 91 -22.75 2.46 -14.81
C PHE A 91 -24.10 3.16 -14.65
N GLU A 92 -24.34 3.83 -13.53
CA GLU A 92 -25.57 4.59 -13.25
C GLU A 92 -25.78 5.72 -14.28
N THR A 93 -24.72 6.48 -14.57
CA THR A 93 -24.77 7.57 -15.55
C THR A 93 -25.09 7.06 -16.95
N THR A 94 -24.65 5.84 -17.31
CA THR A 94 -24.87 5.25 -18.64
C THR A 94 -26.24 4.56 -18.77
N ASN A 95 -26.71 3.91 -17.70
CA ASN A 95 -27.86 3.01 -17.75
C ASN A 95 -29.09 3.56 -17.00
N GLY A 96 -28.95 4.65 -16.25
CA GLY A 96 -30.03 5.23 -15.44
C GLY A 96 -30.48 4.35 -14.27
N GLN A 97 -29.68 3.39 -13.87
CA GLN A 97 -29.94 2.46 -12.76
C GLN A 97 -28.72 2.38 -11.85
N SER A 98 -28.92 2.50 -10.53
CA SER A 98 -27.83 2.29 -9.57
C SER A 98 -27.43 0.83 -9.52
N GLU A 99 -26.15 0.56 -9.66
CA GLU A 99 -25.58 -0.74 -9.35
C GLU A 99 -25.38 -0.84 -7.82
N VAL A 100 -25.98 -1.86 -7.21
CA VAL A 100 -25.73 -2.13 -5.80
C VAL A 100 -24.36 -2.80 -5.70
N VAL A 101 -23.32 -2.03 -5.39
CA VAL A 101 -21.99 -2.56 -5.08
C VAL A 101 -22.09 -3.30 -3.75
N THR A 102 -22.19 -4.63 -3.82
CA THR A 102 -22.07 -5.48 -2.63
C THR A 102 -20.60 -5.51 -2.23
N ARG A 103 -20.22 -4.65 -1.29
CA ARG A 103 -18.86 -4.68 -0.74
C ARG A 103 -18.66 -6.00 0.00
N HIS A 104 -17.69 -6.76 -0.48
CA HIS A 104 -17.03 -7.72 0.38
C HIS A 104 -16.18 -6.89 1.36
N PRO A 105 -16.44 -6.93 2.68
CA PRO A 105 -15.54 -6.28 3.61
C PRO A 105 -14.13 -6.79 3.28
N VAL A 106 -13.21 -5.87 2.97
CA VAL A 106 -11.78 -6.19 3.08
C VAL A 106 -11.68 -6.73 4.49
N ALA A 107 -11.35 -8.02 4.61
CA ALA A 107 -11.30 -8.66 5.91
C ALA A 107 -10.42 -7.77 6.77
N ASN A 108 -11.03 -7.12 7.78
CA ASN A 108 -10.22 -6.48 8.81
C ASN A 108 -9.20 -7.52 9.20
N PRO A 109 -7.89 -7.19 9.16
CA PRO A 109 -6.91 -8.14 9.58
C PRO A 109 -7.40 -8.67 10.91
N THR A 110 -7.73 -9.96 10.96
CA THR A 110 -7.90 -10.64 12.23
C THR A 110 -6.63 -10.31 12.95
N ALA A 111 -6.72 -9.43 13.97
CA ALA A 111 -5.57 -9.04 14.75
C ALA A 111 -4.84 -10.34 15.03
N GLY A 112 -3.64 -10.49 14.46
CA GLY A 112 -2.93 -11.75 14.51
C GLY A 112 -2.93 -12.18 15.95
N ASN A 113 -3.03 -13.46 16.26
CA ASN A 113 -3.22 -13.99 17.60
C ASN A 113 -2.08 -13.63 18.59
N GLY A 114 -1.31 -12.57 18.30
CA GLY A 114 -0.21 -12.07 19.13
C GLY A 114 0.99 -13.01 19.24
N ASP A 115 1.02 -14.07 18.45
CA ASP A 115 2.07 -15.12 18.51
C ASP A 115 3.29 -14.79 17.62
N ILE A 116 3.76 -13.52 17.76
CA ILE A 116 5.01 -13.09 17.13
C ILE A 116 6.15 -13.34 18.13
N PRO A 117 7.17 -14.14 17.80
CA PRO A 117 8.26 -14.40 18.72
C PRO A 117 9.08 -13.13 18.97
N HIS A 118 9.69 -13.05 20.15
CA HIS A 118 10.78 -12.10 20.37
C HIS A 118 12.00 -12.56 19.56
N GLN A 119 12.79 -11.63 19.03
CA GLN A 119 13.95 -11.99 18.17
C GLN A 119 15.00 -12.88 18.85
N ASN A 120 15.03 -12.93 20.18
CA ASN A 120 15.89 -13.86 20.92
C ASN A 120 15.36 -15.31 20.90
N ASP A 121 14.07 -15.50 20.61
CA ASP A 121 13.37 -16.79 20.63
C ASP A 121 13.03 -17.31 19.22
N VAL A 122 13.49 -16.59 18.17
CA VAL A 122 13.17 -16.94 16.78
C VAL A 122 13.62 -18.34 16.40
N SER A 123 14.74 -18.84 16.95
CA SER A 123 15.20 -20.20 16.69
C SER A 123 14.28 -21.26 17.31
N THR A 124 13.71 -20.98 18.48
CA THR A 124 12.72 -21.86 19.11
C THR A 124 11.40 -21.87 18.32
N TYR A 125 11.00 -20.71 17.79
CA TYR A 125 9.74 -20.56 17.09
C TYR A 125 9.79 -21.03 15.63
N TYR A 126 10.82 -20.61 14.87
CA TYR A 126 10.95 -20.90 13.44
C TYR A 126 11.84 -22.13 13.15
N GLY A 127 12.75 -22.51 14.04
CA GLY A 127 13.80 -23.49 13.83
C GLY A 127 15.17 -22.84 13.61
N ASN A 128 16.24 -23.64 13.53
CA ASN A 128 17.59 -23.14 13.32
C ASN A 128 17.87 -22.86 11.84
N PRO A 129 18.54 -21.74 11.50
CA PRO A 129 18.95 -21.45 10.14
C PRO A 129 19.80 -22.59 9.53
N GLY A 130 19.37 -23.07 8.38
CA GLY A 130 19.94 -24.25 7.70
C GLY A 130 18.83 -25.16 7.21
N ASP A 131 18.99 -26.45 7.42
CA ASP A 131 18.06 -27.46 6.90
C ASP A 131 16.68 -27.41 7.60
N ASP A 132 16.65 -27.05 8.89
CA ASP A 132 15.40 -26.90 9.62
C ASP A 132 14.53 -25.84 8.90
N ILE A 133 15.08 -24.65 8.64
CA ILE A 133 14.35 -23.56 7.95
C ILE A 133 14.03 -23.94 6.51
N LYS A 134 14.97 -24.54 5.76
CA LYS A 134 14.74 -24.92 4.36
C LYS A 134 13.53 -25.83 4.20
N SER A 135 13.33 -26.77 5.15
CA SER A 135 12.19 -27.69 5.14
C SER A 135 10.85 -27.00 5.43
N GLN A 136 10.88 -25.79 6.00
CA GLN A 136 9.72 -25.00 6.38
C GLN A 136 9.43 -23.84 5.41
N LEU A 137 10.26 -23.66 4.37
CA LEU A 137 10.03 -22.62 3.38
C LEU A 137 8.88 -22.98 2.45
N VAL A 138 8.07 -21.98 2.17
CA VAL A 138 7.00 -22.04 1.17
C VAL A 138 7.11 -20.84 0.25
N THR A 139 6.67 -21.01 -0.99
CA THR A 139 6.57 -19.91 -1.95
C THR A 139 5.11 -19.51 -2.06
N ILE A 140 4.81 -18.26 -1.72
CA ILE A 140 3.50 -17.64 -1.92
C ILE A 140 3.48 -16.90 -3.26
N GLU A 141 2.30 -16.75 -3.82
CA GLU A 141 2.06 -15.89 -5.00
C GLU A 141 1.21 -14.70 -4.60
N VAL A 142 1.75 -13.49 -4.79
CA VAL A 142 1.07 -12.23 -4.45
C VAL A 142 0.20 -11.75 -5.62
N PRO A 143 -0.84 -10.93 -5.36
CA PRO A 143 -1.84 -10.56 -6.37
C PRO A 143 -1.30 -9.61 -7.46
N PHE A 144 -0.14 -8.98 -7.26
CA PHE A 144 0.43 -7.99 -8.17
C PHE A 144 1.88 -8.29 -8.56
N ASP A 145 2.37 -7.61 -9.59
CA ASP A 145 3.77 -7.72 -10.04
C ASP A 145 4.71 -6.94 -9.13
N LEU A 146 5.62 -7.62 -8.47
CA LEU A 146 6.77 -7.05 -7.77
C LEU A 146 7.92 -6.83 -8.76
N ARG A 147 8.46 -5.61 -8.84
CA ARG A 147 9.70 -5.32 -9.58
C ARG A 147 10.91 -5.65 -8.71
N ILE A 148 11.87 -6.39 -9.27
CA ILE A 148 13.12 -6.68 -8.56
C ILE A 148 13.91 -5.39 -8.38
N ASP A 149 14.23 -5.01 -7.15
CA ASP A 149 14.76 -3.68 -6.80
C ASP A 149 16.06 -3.30 -7.51
N TRP A 150 16.97 -4.26 -7.72
CA TRP A 150 18.23 -4.06 -8.46
C TRP A 150 18.12 -4.26 -9.97
N ASN A 151 16.94 -4.67 -10.47
CA ASN A 151 16.65 -4.81 -11.91
C ASN A 151 15.15 -4.62 -12.17
N LEU A 152 14.70 -3.39 -12.28
CA LEU A 152 13.29 -3.01 -12.40
C LEU A 152 12.58 -3.55 -13.66
N ARG A 153 13.33 -4.10 -14.64
CA ARG A 153 12.75 -4.79 -15.80
C ARG A 153 12.30 -6.20 -15.47
N GLN A 154 12.89 -6.80 -14.45
CA GLN A 154 12.53 -8.13 -13.98
C GLN A 154 11.42 -8.03 -12.95
N LYS A 155 10.43 -8.92 -13.08
CA LYS A 155 9.26 -8.97 -12.21
C LYS A 155 9.10 -10.38 -11.63
N THR A 156 8.45 -10.45 -10.49
CA THR A 156 8.01 -11.70 -9.87
C THR A 156 6.69 -11.48 -9.15
N ARG A 157 5.91 -12.53 -9.02
CA ARG A 157 4.75 -12.59 -8.09
C ARG A 157 5.02 -13.58 -6.96
N LYS A 158 6.22 -14.17 -6.94
CA LYS A 158 6.57 -15.25 -6.02
C LYS A 158 7.54 -14.76 -4.95
N ILE A 159 7.19 -15.00 -3.70
CA ILE A 159 8.01 -14.70 -2.53
C ILE A 159 8.19 -15.99 -1.73
N THR A 160 9.44 -16.31 -1.36
CA THR A 160 9.74 -17.48 -0.50
C THR A 160 9.98 -17.02 0.93
N VAL A 161 9.17 -17.52 1.85
CA VAL A 161 9.21 -17.21 3.28
C VAL A 161 8.95 -18.47 4.10
N HIS A 162 9.11 -18.39 5.43
CA HIS A 162 8.73 -19.46 6.34
C HIS A 162 7.20 -19.67 6.36
N ARG A 163 6.73 -20.93 6.40
CA ARG A 163 5.28 -21.25 6.39
C ARG A 163 4.48 -20.56 7.49
N LYS A 164 5.05 -20.38 8.68
CA LYS A 164 4.40 -19.67 9.80
C LYS A 164 4.24 -18.15 9.58
N ALA A 165 4.90 -17.60 8.55
CA ALA A 165 4.87 -16.19 8.23
C ALA A 165 4.14 -15.90 6.89
N SER A 166 3.81 -16.95 6.14
CA SER A 166 3.35 -16.84 4.75
C SER A 166 1.95 -16.26 4.62
N GLU A 167 1.01 -16.70 5.47
CA GLU A 167 -0.38 -16.27 5.42
C GLU A 167 -0.50 -14.75 5.72
N GLN A 168 0.16 -14.29 6.79
CA GLN A 168 0.14 -12.89 7.16
C GLN A 168 0.83 -11.99 6.12
N LEU A 169 1.90 -12.49 5.45
CA LEU A 169 2.52 -11.72 4.37
C LEU A 169 1.59 -11.57 3.17
N LEU A 170 0.96 -12.67 2.77
CA LEU A 170 0.01 -12.64 1.66
C LEU A 170 -1.17 -11.70 1.96
N ALA A 171 -1.72 -11.78 3.17
CA ALA A 171 -2.80 -10.91 3.62
C ALA A 171 -2.36 -9.43 3.65
N ALA A 172 -1.17 -9.13 4.20
CA ALA A 172 -0.62 -7.79 4.22
C ALA A 172 -0.48 -7.19 2.81
N LEU A 173 0.15 -7.93 1.90
CA LEU A 173 0.39 -7.44 0.54
C LEU A 173 -0.91 -7.33 -0.27
N THR A 174 -1.89 -8.19 -0.02
CA THR A 174 -3.24 -8.06 -0.60
C THR A 174 -3.95 -6.79 -0.09
N ALA A 175 -3.84 -6.50 1.20
CA ALA A 175 -4.40 -5.29 1.79
C ALA A 175 -3.69 -4.01 1.29
N VAL A 176 -2.36 -4.06 1.11
CA VAL A 176 -1.59 -2.95 0.51
C VAL A 176 -2.06 -2.67 -0.92
N GLU A 177 -2.25 -3.70 -1.76
CA GLU A 177 -2.76 -3.50 -3.12
C GLU A 177 -4.20 -2.96 -3.10
N ALA A 178 -5.05 -3.51 -2.23
CA ALA A 178 -6.43 -3.04 -2.09
C ALA A 178 -6.52 -1.55 -1.69
N HIS A 179 -5.56 -1.09 -0.88
CA HIS A 179 -5.51 0.30 -0.42
C HIS A 179 -4.94 1.26 -1.49
N TYR A 180 -3.76 0.95 -2.04
CA TYR A 180 -3.05 1.86 -2.94
C TYR A 180 -3.44 1.69 -4.42
N GLY A 181 -3.75 0.47 -4.85
CA GLY A 181 -3.81 0.08 -6.25
C GLY A 181 -2.42 -0.03 -6.89
N SER A 182 -2.33 -0.84 -7.96
CA SER A 182 -1.03 -1.16 -8.59
C SER A 182 -0.29 0.06 -9.16
N ASP A 183 -1.01 1.09 -9.63
CA ASP A 183 -0.40 2.29 -10.22
C ASP A 183 0.28 3.15 -9.15
N ALA A 184 -0.39 3.42 -8.01
CA ALA A 184 0.21 4.17 -6.91
C ALA A 184 1.36 3.40 -6.25
N MET A 185 1.23 2.07 -6.07
CA MET A 185 2.33 1.24 -5.58
C MET A 185 3.57 1.36 -6.47
N ARG A 186 3.38 1.43 -7.79
CA ARG A 186 4.47 1.61 -8.77
C ARG A 186 5.11 2.99 -8.69
N GLU A 187 4.30 4.05 -8.57
CA GLU A 187 4.77 5.44 -8.43
C GLU A 187 5.58 5.60 -7.14
N LEU A 188 5.07 5.09 -6.03
CA LEU A 188 5.70 5.13 -4.71
C LEU A 188 6.86 4.14 -4.56
N GLY A 189 7.00 3.15 -5.44
CA GLY A 189 8.01 2.11 -5.36
C GLY A 189 7.75 1.05 -4.28
N ILE A 190 6.55 0.95 -3.75
CA ILE A 190 6.14 -0.09 -2.78
C ILE A 190 6.21 -1.49 -3.43
N ASP A 191 6.08 -1.57 -4.75
CA ASP A 191 6.24 -2.80 -5.54
C ASP A 191 7.71 -3.21 -5.77
N ARG A 192 8.70 -2.47 -5.26
CA ARG A 192 10.13 -2.76 -5.43
C ARG A 192 10.62 -3.77 -4.40
N TYR A 193 10.65 -5.02 -4.79
CA TYR A 193 11.05 -6.14 -3.95
C TYR A 193 12.57 -6.29 -3.88
N ALA A 194 13.13 -6.16 -2.69
CA ALA A 194 14.57 -6.24 -2.42
C ALA A 194 15.02 -7.56 -1.78
N GLY A 195 14.10 -8.48 -1.53
CA GLY A 195 14.41 -9.84 -1.09
C GLY A 195 13.69 -10.27 0.18
N ALA A 196 13.56 -11.58 0.38
CA ALA A 196 13.00 -12.19 1.58
C ALA A 196 13.94 -13.23 2.17
N TYR A 197 13.73 -14.53 1.92
CA TYR A 197 14.63 -15.55 2.45
C TYR A 197 16.06 -15.42 1.93
N ASN A 198 17.02 -15.34 2.87
CA ASN A 198 18.45 -15.33 2.55
C ASN A 198 19.26 -15.94 3.72
N HIS A 199 19.88 -17.09 3.51
CA HIS A 199 20.66 -17.78 4.53
C HIS A 199 21.99 -17.10 4.80
N ARG A 200 21.98 -16.02 5.58
CA ARG A 200 23.16 -15.21 5.91
C ARG A 200 23.17 -14.73 7.35
N LYS A 201 24.34 -14.42 7.85
CA LYS A 201 24.52 -13.66 9.09
C LYS A 201 24.15 -12.18 8.89
N MET A 202 23.88 -11.46 9.98
CA MET A 202 23.77 -10.02 9.96
C MET A 202 25.07 -9.40 9.47
N ARG A 203 24.98 -8.29 8.74
CA ARG A 203 26.16 -7.56 8.27
C ARG A 203 26.96 -7.05 9.47
N GLY A 204 28.25 -7.47 9.55
CA GLY A 204 29.15 -7.08 10.65
C GLY A 204 28.92 -7.80 11.98
N GLY A 205 28.07 -8.83 12.01
CA GLY A 205 27.74 -9.58 13.22
C GLY A 205 27.87 -11.12 13.06
N SER A 206 27.83 -11.81 14.18
CA SER A 206 27.84 -13.29 14.24
C SER A 206 26.42 -13.90 14.31
N LYS A 207 25.41 -13.12 14.67
CA LYS A 207 24.01 -13.55 14.76
C LYS A 207 23.42 -13.77 13.37
N TRP A 208 22.44 -14.66 13.27
CA TRP A 208 21.68 -14.87 12.05
C TRP A 208 20.75 -13.68 11.76
N SER A 209 20.65 -13.30 10.50
CA SER A 209 19.68 -12.33 10.04
C SER A 209 18.25 -12.90 10.11
N MET A 210 17.24 -12.07 10.33
CA MET A 210 15.82 -12.48 10.27
C MET A 210 15.46 -13.08 8.91
N HIS A 211 16.12 -12.63 7.82
CA HIS A 211 16.01 -13.27 6.50
C HIS A 211 16.41 -14.76 6.50
N ALA A 212 17.37 -15.16 7.35
CA ALA A 212 17.80 -16.55 7.42
C ALA A 212 16.76 -17.48 8.07
N TYR A 213 15.80 -16.91 8.76
CA TYR A 213 14.64 -17.62 9.32
C TYR A 213 13.41 -17.59 8.37
N GLY A 214 13.50 -16.89 7.23
CA GLY A 214 12.37 -16.70 6.32
C GLY A 214 11.23 -15.85 6.90
N CYS A 215 11.51 -15.04 7.92
CA CYS A 215 10.55 -14.18 8.59
C CYS A 215 10.87 -12.69 8.41
N ALA A 216 11.58 -12.32 7.34
CA ALA A 216 11.87 -10.93 6.97
C ALA A 216 11.75 -10.73 5.46
N ILE A 217 11.42 -9.50 5.08
CA ILE A 217 11.31 -9.04 3.70
C ILE A 217 11.78 -7.58 3.60
N ASP A 218 12.42 -7.26 2.49
CA ASP A 218 12.90 -5.91 2.20
C ASP A 218 12.20 -5.35 0.95
N PHE A 219 11.83 -4.05 1.01
CA PHE A 219 11.28 -3.28 -0.09
C PHE A 219 12.08 -2.01 -0.32
N TYR A 220 12.28 -1.63 -1.60
CA TYR A 220 12.87 -0.37 -2.05
C TYR A 220 14.14 0.03 -1.26
N ALA A 221 15.20 -0.74 -1.44
CA ALA A 221 16.37 -0.71 -0.56
C ALA A 221 17.17 0.60 -0.61
N GLU A 222 17.35 1.22 -1.79
CA GLU A 222 18.27 2.36 -1.93
C GLU A 222 17.92 3.53 -1.02
N PRO A 223 16.69 4.13 -1.06
CA PRO A 223 16.36 5.29 -0.23
C PRO A 223 16.03 4.92 1.22
N ASN A 224 15.87 3.61 1.52
CA ASN A 224 15.41 3.08 2.81
C ASN A 224 16.45 2.22 3.52
N GLY A 225 17.72 2.33 3.12
CA GLY A 225 18.78 1.39 3.46
C GLY A 225 19.08 1.25 4.95
N LEU A 226 19.89 0.23 5.26
CA LEU A 226 20.24 -0.24 6.62
C LEU A 226 20.57 0.85 7.65
N ARG A 227 21.16 1.97 7.23
CA ARG A 227 21.59 3.06 8.11
C ARG A 227 20.75 4.32 7.96
N THR A 228 19.80 4.31 7.02
CA THR A 228 18.95 5.46 6.74
C THR A 228 17.87 5.57 7.80
N ARG A 229 17.73 6.75 8.40
CA ARG A 229 16.80 7.08 9.47
C ARG A 229 15.76 8.08 9.01
N CYS A 230 14.69 8.26 9.78
CA CYS A 230 13.79 9.39 9.58
C CYS A 230 14.50 10.72 9.90
N PRO A 231 14.23 11.80 9.14
CA PRO A 231 13.28 11.88 8.01
C PRO A 231 13.89 11.52 6.64
N GLN A 232 15.15 11.07 6.56
CA GLN A 232 15.86 10.82 5.28
C GLN A 232 15.38 9.55 4.59
N ALA A 233 14.90 8.55 5.33
CA ALA A 233 14.32 7.35 4.76
C ALA A 233 13.01 7.69 4.05
N LEU A 234 12.85 7.24 2.81
CA LEU A 234 11.68 7.53 1.98
C LEU A 234 10.38 7.05 2.65
N PHE A 235 10.40 5.86 3.26
CA PHE A 235 9.24 5.30 3.95
C PHE A 235 8.83 6.03 5.24
N CYS A 236 9.57 7.09 5.64
CA CYS A 236 9.14 8.01 6.69
C CYS A 236 8.19 9.11 6.19
N GLY A 237 8.01 9.24 4.87
CA GLY A 237 7.09 10.19 4.27
C GLY A 237 5.63 9.82 4.57
N THR A 238 4.76 10.83 4.57
CA THR A 238 3.33 10.68 4.85
C THR A 238 2.63 9.71 3.90
N ASP A 239 3.08 9.63 2.65
CA ASP A 239 2.51 8.76 1.62
C ASP A 239 2.72 7.26 1.90
N TYR A 240 3.64 6.93 2.81
CA TYR A 240 3.96 5.54 3.19
C TYR A 240 3.40 5.15 4.55
N LYS A 241 2.73 6.08 5.25
CA LYS A 241 2.19 5.81 6.59
C LYS A 241 1.27 4.59 6.57
N ASP A 242 0.33 4.57 5.62
CA ASP A 242 -0.65 3.49 5.53
C ASP A 242 0.00 2.16 5.11
N PHE A 243 1.04 2.19 4.26
CA PHE A 243 1.84 1.00 3.97
C PHE A 243 2.46 0.39 5.23
N LEU A 244 3.10 1.24 6.06
CA LEU A 244 3.68 0.78 7.33
C LEU A 244 2.60 0.28 8.31
N ASP A 245 1.46 0.97 8.38
CA ASP A 245 0.33 0.60 9.26
C ASP A 245 -0.28 -0.74 8.85
N ILE A 246 -0.51 -0.96 7.55
CA ILE A 246 -1.06 -2.22 7.02
C ILE A 246 -0.09 -3.38 7.29
N MET A 247 1.20 -3.20 6.99
CA MET A 247 2.20 -4.25 7.25
C MET A 247 2.25 -4.62 8.73
N GLU A 248 2.26 -3.62 9.63
CA GLU A 248 2.29 -3.83 11.08
C GLU A 248 1.00 -4.50 11.60
N ALA A 249 -0.18 -4.10 11.09
CA ALA A 249 -1.46 -4.72 11.42
C ALA A 249 -1.50 -6.22 11.07
N HIS A 250 -0.75 -6.63 10.06
CA HIS A 250 -0.56 -8.03 9.67
C HIS A 250 0.70 -8.68 10.29
N GLU A 251 1.24 -8.11 11.38
CA GLU A 251 2.38 -8.64 12.13
C GLU A 251 3.72 -8.62 11.37
N TRP A 252 3.83 -7.85 10.29
CA TRP A 252 5.09 -7.58 9.60
C TRP A 252 5.63 -6.23 10.07
N LEU A 253 6.38 -6.25 11.15
CA LEU A 253 6.82 -5.07 11.91
C LEU A 253 7.90 -4.30 11.14
N PRO A 254 7.68 -3.00 10.81
CA PRO A 254 8.65 -2.18 10.12
C PRO A 254 9.86 -1.86 11.01
N ALA A 255 11.06 -2.11 10.56
CA ALA A 255 12.30 -1.83 11.29
C ALA A 255 12.43 -0.35 11.69
N ILE A 256 11.96 0.54 10.84
CA ILE A 256 11.96 1.99 11.12
C ILE A 256 11.16 2.35 12.38
N ARG A 257 10.12 1.57 12.72
CA ARG A 257 9.33 1.73 13.95
C ARG A 257 9.94 0.95 15.13
N LEU A 258 10.61 -0.17 14.85
CA LEU A 258 11.24 -0.98 15.89
C LEU A 258 12.51 -0.34 16.45
N TRP A 259 13.43 0.14 15.60
CA TRP A 259 14.72 0.72 16.02
C TRP A 259 15.14 2.00 15.29
N GLY A 260 14.22 2.60 14.51
CA GLY A 260 14.41 3.92 13.92
C GLY A 260 15.40 4.00 12.75
N ALA A 261 15.69 2.88 12.09
CA ALA A 261 16.54 2.79 10.90
C ALA A 261 16.12 1.59 10.05
N ASP A 262 16.75 1.41 8.85
CA ASP A 262 16.52 0.25 7.98
C ASP A 262 15.07 0.16 7.49
N ALA A 263 14.55 1.29 6.99
CA ALA A 263 13.13 1.41 6.66
C ALA A 263 12.67 0.44 5.57
N MET A 264 13.59 -0.11 4.77
CA MET A 264 13.29 -1.16 3.78
C MET A 264 12.83 -2.47 4.43
N HIS A 265 13.25 -2.73 5.71
CA HIS A 265 13.14 -4.02 6.37
C HIS A 265 11.86 -4.15 7.18
N PHE A 266 11.16 -5.27 6.96
CA PHE A 266 10.00 -5.71 7.73
C PHE A 266 10.26 -7.12 8.24
N GLN A 267 9.91 -7.38 9.50
CA GLN A 267 10.10 -8.70 10.09
C GLN A 267 8.90 -9.15 10.93
N ARG A 268 8.65 -10.46 10.96
CA ARG A 268 7.66 -11.07 11.84
C ARG A 268 8.34 -11.60 13.11
N ALA A 269 8.99 -10.68 13.82
CA ALA A 269 9.60 -10.89 15.15
C ALA A 269 9.67 -9.55 15.89
N ARG A 270 9.39 -9.57 17.19
CA ARG A 270 9.53 -8.40 18.10
C ARG A 270 10.99 -8.24 18.54
N ILE A 271 11.38 -7.04 19.01
CA ILE A 271 12.70 -6.77 19.64
C ILE A 271 12.55 -6.64 21.14
#